data_58209942a196c607cb0905ce0e66b8bc
#
_entry.id   58209942a196c607cb0905ce0e66b8bc
#
_cell.length_a   1.000
_cell.length_b   1.000
_cell.length_c   1.000
_cell.angle_alpha   90.00
_cell.angle_beta   90.00
_cell.angle_gamma   90.00
#
_symmetry.space_group_name_H-M   'P 1'
#
loop_
_entity.id
_entity.type
_entity.pdbx_description
1 polymer ?
#
loop_
_entity_poly.entity_id
_entity_poly.type
_entity_poly.pdbx_seq_one_letter_code
_entity_poly.pdbx_strand_id
1 'polypeptide(L)'
;LTTLFRSPALTVATARLSRVTVLGRSVVGRVTDSIDCLLTGELTTSSSSEGGISYSYLPYDFSCQAPYRCQPHLSLAEPDADPARILAELRPQLISRRYGTPGYAQLDVRSPSAIRTAASDQGEPGALHHLQQALRESNLIDSQDEYLRSSLTLNLFVVT
;
A
#
# COMPACT_ATOMS: atom_id res chain seq x y z
N LEU A 1 -9.75 11.77 10.76
CA LEU A 1 -9.13 13.06 11.05
C LEU A 1 -8.08 13.30 9.99
N THR A 2 -8.47 13.99 8.94
CA THR A 2 -7.49 14.61 8.03
C THR A 2 -6.84 15.70 8.84
N THR A 3 -5.93 15.31 9.64
CA THR A 3 -5.30 16.23 10.53
C THR A 3 -4.23 16.95 9.79
N LEU A 4 -4.45 18.19 9.70
CA LEU A 4 -3.44 19.24 9.80
C LEU A 4 -2.58 19.03 11.07
N PHE A 5 -2.07 17.85 11.31
CA PHE A 5 -1.10 17.64 12.35
C PHE A 5 0.28 18.02 11.80
N ARG A 6 0.82 19.07 12.30
CA ARG A 6 2.25 19.33 12.26
C ARG A 6 3.05 18.24 12.99
N SER A 7 2.39 17.40 13.78
CA SER A 7 2.99 16.26 14.47
C SER A 7 2.96 15.02 13.60
N PRO A 8 3.98 14.15 13.68
CA PRO A 8 4.01 12.89 12.94
C PRO A 8 2.87 11.96 13.38
N ALA A 9 2.34 11.17 12.44
CA ALA A 9 1.31 10.17 12.72
C ALA A 9 1.85 9.02 13.59
N LEU A 10 3.15 8.75 13.49
CA LEU A 10 3.86 7.75 14.27
C LEU A 10 5.20 8.30 14.73
N THR A 11 5.49 8.25 16.04
CA THR A 11 6.79 8.59 16.61
C THR A 11 7.20 7.53 17.61
N VAL A 12 8.21 6.74 17.27
CA VAL A 12 8.71 5.64 18.11
C VAL A 12 10.21 5.48 17.96
N ALA A 13 10.88 5.03 19.03
CA ALA A 13 12.31 4.75 19.01
C ALA A 13 12.65 3.52 18.16
N THR A 14 11.85 2.46 18.28
CA THR A 14 12.03 1.21 17.52
C THR A 14 10.67 0.71 17.08
N ALA A 15 10.55 0.31 15.82
CA ALA A 15 9.33 -0.24 15.26
C ALA A 15 9.56 -1.60 14.62
N ARG A 16 8.65 -2.52 14.89
CA ARG A 16 8.41 -3.73 14.10
C ARG A 16 7.00 -3.64 13.55
N LEU A 17 6.86 -3.66 12.24
CA LEU A 17 5.59 -3.41 11.58
C LEU A 17 5.16 -4.64 10.78
N SER A 18 3.92 -5.07 10.94
CA SER A 18 3.35 -6.14 10.13
C SER A 18 1.91 -5.78 9.80
N ARG A 19 1.62 -5.69 8.50
CA ARG A 19 0.28 -5.38 7.99
C ARG A 19 -0.29 -4.08 8.58
N VAL A 20 0.53 -3.02 8.53
CA VAL A 20 0.18 -1.70 9.07
C VAL A 20 -0.02 -0.69 7.94
N THR A 21 -1.07 0.13 8.05
CA THR A 21 -1.26 1.29 7.18
C THR A 21 -0.97 2.57 7.97
N VAL A 22 -0.03 3.38 7.49
CA VAL A 22 0.25 4.70 8.05
C VAL A 22 -0.04 5.77 7.00
N LEU A 23 -1.04 6.60 7.29
CA LEU A 23 -1.53 7.67 6.41
C LEU A 23 -0.96 9.04 6.80
N GLY A 24 0.34 9.14 6.93
CA GLY A 24 0.94 10.40 7.32
C GLY A 24 2.42 10.26 7.62
N ARG A 25 3.05 11.36 7.99
CA ARG A 25 4.46 11.41 8.34
C ARG A 25 4.78 10.49 9.52
N SER A 26 5.84 9.73 9.41
CA SER A 26 6.35 8.84 10.46
C SER A 26 7.78 9.20 10.82
N VAL A 27 8.07 9.20 12.11
CA VAL A 27 9.42 9.37 12.64
C VAL A 27 9.75 8.14 13.47
N VAL A 28 10.66 7.32 12.97
CA VAL A 28 11.04 6.06 13.61
C VAL A 28 12.54 6.05 13.84
N GLY A 29 12.99 5.84 15.06
CA GLY A 29 14.41 5.76 15.34
C GLY A 29 15.06 4.60 14.61
N ARG A 30 14.49 3.41 14.70
CA ARG A 30 14.95 2.18 14.03
C ARG A 30 13.76 1.33 13.59
N VAL A 31 13.78 0.84 12.36
CA VAL A 31 12.87 -0.21 11.90
C VAL A 31 13.61 -1.54 11.99
N THR A 32 13.15 -2.47 12.83
CA THR A 32 13.79 -3.79 13.00
C THR A 32 13.28 -4.80 11.98
N ASP A 33 12.01 -4.71 11.61
CA ASP A 33 11.38 -5.57 10.63
C ASP A 33 10.08 -4.93 10.15
N SER A 34 9.81 -4.99 8.85
CA SER A 34 8.55 -4.50 8.29
C SER A 34 8.11 -5.36 7.12
N ILE A 35 6.88 -5.88 7.20
CA ILE A 35 6.31 -6.74 6.16
C ILE A 35 4.86 -6.38 5.88
N ASP A 36 4.49 -6.43 4.60
CA ASP A 36 3.11 -6.20 4.12
C ASP A 36 2.52 -4.85 4.58
N CYS A 37 3.32 -3.79 4.63
CA CYS A 37 2.90 -2.48 5.12
C CYS A 37 2.59 -1.50 4.00
N LEU A 38 1.66 -0.57 4.28
CA LEU A 38 1.32 0.54 3.40
C LEU A 38 1.68 1.87 4.08
N LEU A 39 2.83 2.43 3.74
CA LEU A 39 3.32 3.68 4.30
C LEU A 39 3.21 4.80 3.26
N THR A 40 2.21 5.67 3.39
CA THR A 40 1.90 6.68 2.35
C THR A 40 2.47 8.07 2.62
N GLY A 41 2.98 8.29 3.82
CA GLY A 41 3.58 9.57 4.21
C GLY A 41 5.09 9.52 4.24
N GLU A 42 5.72 10.67 4.45
CA GLU A 42 7.15 10.79 4.67
C GLU A 42 7.59 9.88 5.85
N LEU A 43 8.63 9.10 5.64
CA LEU A 43 9.20 8.24 6.67
C LEU A 43 10.64 8.66 6.96
N THR A 44 10.84 9.20 8.15
CA THR A 44 12.18 9.62 8.61
C THR A 44 12.70 8.59 9.61
N THR A 45 13.91 8.09 9.35
CA THR A 45 14.62 7.21 10.30
C THR A 45 15.90 7.87 10.78
N SER A 46 16.25 7.71 12.05
CA SER A 46 17.49 8.27 12.62
C SER A 46 18.67 7.29 12.55
N SER A 47 18.43 6.02 12.25
CA SER A 47 19.47 5.01 12.09
C SER A 47 19.28 4.28 10.75
N SER A 48 20.35 4.16 9.97
CA SER A 48 20.40 3.24 8.83
C SER A 48 20.27 1.84 9.36
N SER A 49 19.11 1.27 9.20
CA SER A 49 18.59 0.15 9.97
C SER A 49 19.32 -1.17 9.73
N GLU A 50 19.46 -1.93 10.80
CA GLU A 50 19.79 -3.36 10.76
C GLU A 50 18.59 -4.24 10.41
N GLY A 51 17.41 -3.66 10.11
CA GLY A 51 16.16 -4.38 9.83
C GLY A 51 15.77 -4.39 8.37
N GLY A 52 15.14 -5.47 7.91
CA GLY A 52 14.61 -5.62 6.57
C GLY A 52 13.21 -5.00 6.42
N ILE A 53 12.97 -4.36 5.28
CA ILE A 53 11.62 -4.00 4.86
C ILE A 53 11.28 -4.79 3.61
N SER A 54 10.15 -5.51 3.64
CA SER A 54 9.75 -6.39 2.55
C SER A 54 8.27 -6.26 2.22
N TYR A 55 7.94 -6.51 0.95
CA TYR A 55 6.56 -6.60 0.45
C TYR A 55 5.68 -5.42 0.89
N SER A 56 6.22 -4.22 0.84
CA SER A 56 5.58 -3.02 1.37
C SER A 56 5.57 -1.90 0.34
N TYR A 57 4.63 -0.98 0.49
CA TYR A 57 4.68 0.30 -0.20
C TYR A 57 5.38 1.33 0.70
N LEU A 58 6.40 1.99 0.16
CA LEU A 58 7.25 2.96 0.86
C LEU A 58 7.26 4.30 0.11
N PRO A 59 7.42 5.43 0.80
CA PRO A 59 7.76 6.69 0.13
C PRO A 59 9.09 6.55 -0.63
N TYR A 60 9.17 7.22 -1.78
CA TYR A 60 10.36 7.12 -2.64
C TYR A 60 11.64 7.69 -1.98
N ASP A 61 11.48 8.75 -1.20
CA ASP A 61 12.54 9.43 -0.47
C ASP A 61 13.04 8.67 0.77
N PHE A 62 12.47 7.49 1.02
CA PHE A 62 12.87 6.66 2.14
C PHE A 62 14.24 6.02 1.89
N SER A 63 15.22 6.45 2.66
CA SER A 63 16.56 5.88 2.67
C SER A 63 16.65 4.70 3.64
N CYS A 64 16.45 3.50 3.14
CA CYS A 64 16.59 2.26 3.88
C CYS A 64 17.63 1.35 3.22
N GLN A 65 18.21 0.44 4.00
CA GLN A 65 19.00 -0.65 3.43
C GLN A 65 18.08 -1.55 2.60
N ALA A 66 18.36 -1.60 1.30
CA ALA A 66 17.80 -2.52 0.30
C ALA A 66 16.37 -3.03 0.58
N PRO A 67 15.32 -2.27 0.27
CA PRO A 67 13.95 -2.73 0.41
C PRO A 67 13.74 -3.96 -0.48
N TYR A 68 13.26 -5.07 0.10
CA TYR A 68 13.03 -6.30 -0.64
C TYR A 68 11.60 -6.34 -1.18
N ARG A 69 11.46 -6.36 -2.51
CA ARG A 69 10.16 -6.39 -3.20
C ARG A 69 9.18 -5.31 -2.72
N CYS A 70 9.69 -4.12 -2.45
CA CYS A 70 8.87 -2.97 -2.06
C CYS A 70 8.57 -2.06 -3.25
N GLN A 71 7.37 -1.50 -3.29
CA GLN A 71 7.00 -0.49 -4.28
C GLN A 71 7.23 0.93 -3.72
N PRO A 72 7.64 1.89 -4.54
CA PRO A 72 7.93 1.84 -5.98
C PRO A 72 9.33 1.32 -6.34
N HIS A 73 10.18 1.00 -5.37
CA HIS A 73 11.59 0.64 -5.57
C HIS A 73 11.78 -0.54 -6.53
N LEU A 74 10.89 -1.54 -6.47
CA LEU A 74 10.94 -2.70 -7.36
C LEU A 74 10.75 -2.28 -8.83
N SER A 75 9.76 -1.45 -9.12
CA SER A 75 9.50 -0.95 -10.47
C SER A 75 10.56 0.02 -10.97
N LEU A 76 11.22 0.75 -10.06
CA LEU A 76 12.33 1.65 -10.41
C LEU A 76 13.63 0.90 -10.70
N ALA A 77 13.75 -0.34 -10.27
CA ALA A 77 14.92 -1.18 -10.52
C ALA A 77 14.91 -1.84 -11.92
N GLU A 78 13.82 -1.71 -12.67
CA GLU A 78 13.72 -2.24 -14.03
C GLU A 78 14.66 -1.47 -15.00
N PRO A 79 15.27 -2.14 -15.98
CA PRO A 79 16.30 -1.52 -16.84
C PRO A 79 15.82 -0.30 -17.65
N ASP A 80 14.55 -0.31 -18.06
CA ASP A 80 13.94 0.76 -18.89
C ASP A 80 13.02 1.67 -18.08
N ALA A 81 13.21 1.75 -16.76
CA ALA A 81 12.36 2.51 -15.87
C ALA A 81 12.47 4.02 -16.13
N ASP A 82 11.35 4.68 -16.35
CA ASP A 82 11.21 6.13 -16.26
C ASP A 82 10.79 6.52 -14.84
N PRO A 83 11.71 7.04 -14.00
CA PRO A 83 11.39 7.32 -12.59
C PRO A 83 10.26 8.33 -12.43
N ALA A 84 10.18 9.36 -13.29
CA ALA A 84 9.16 10.39 -13.18
C ALA A 84 7.77 9.81 -13.46
N ARG A 85 7.65 8.97 -14.48
CA ARG A 85 6.40 8.30 -14.83
C ARG A 85 6.00 7.30 -13.76
N ILE A 86 6.92 6.45 -13.32
CA ILE A 86 6.65 5.42 -12.29
C ILE A 86 6.15 6.06 -10.99
N LEU A 87 6.83 7.11 -10.51
CA LEU A 87 6.43 7.80 -9.28
C LEU A 87 5.11 8.55 -9.41
N ALA A 88 4.73 8.96 -10.61
CA ALA A 88 3.42 9.57 -10.86
C ALA A 88 2.30 8.52 -10.88
N GLU A 89 2.55 7.37 -11.50
CA GLU A 89 1.58 6.30 -11.69
C GLU A 89 1.44 5.42 -10.44
N LEU A 90 2.54 5.04 -9.79
CA LEU A 90 2.53 4.16 -8.62
C LEU A 90 2.21 4.91 -7.32
N ARG A 91 1.01 5.49 -7.25
CA ARG A 91 0.50 6.12 -6.03
C ARG A 91 -0.69 5.35 -5.50
N PRO A 92 -0.68 4.95 -4.22
CA PRO A 92 -1.83 4.29 -3.62
C PRO A 92 -3.02 5.25 -3.56
N GLN A 93 -4.10 4.85 -4.19
CA GLN A 93 -5.38 5.54 -4.11
C GLN A 93 -6.21 4.85 -3.04
N LEU A 94 -6.75 5.63 -2.11
CA LEU A 94 -7.57 5.12 -1.03
C LEU A 94 -9.02 5.52 -1.27
N ILE A 95 -9.94 4.62 -1.00
CA ILE A 95 -11.38 4.88 -1.08
C ILE A 95 -11.73 6.06 -0.17
N SER A 96 -11.24 6.04 1.06
CA SER A 96 -11.39 7.16 1.99
C SER A 96 -10.17 7.32 2.89
N ARG A 97 -9.79 8.58 3.13
CA ARG A 97 -8.80 8.97 4.13
C ARG A 97 -9.44 9.52 5.41
N ARG A 98 -10.77 9.62 5.44
CA ARG A 98 -11.49 10.16 6.58
C ARG A 98 -11.83 9.04 7.55
N TYR A 99 -11.31 9.15 8.77
CA TYR A 99 -11.63 8.19 9.83
C TYR A 99 -13.13 8.14 10.12
N GLY A 100 -13.64 6.93 10.31
CA GLY A 100 -15.07 6.69 10.60
C GLY A 100 -15.95 6.57 9.35
N THR A 101 -15.41 6.70 8.14
CA THR A 101 -16.16 6.39 6.93
C THR A 101 -15.97 4.93 6.51
N PRO A 102 -16.96 4.30 5.86
CA PRO A 102 -16.76 3.02 5.19
C PRO A 102 -15.60 3.12 4.19
N GLY A 103 -14.79 2.10 4.07
CA GLY A 103 -13.62 2.13 3.17
C GLY A 103 -12.45 3.01 3.66
N TYR A 104 -12.43 3.46 4.94
CA TYR A 104 -11.29 4.15 5.51
C TYR A 104 -10.02 3.32 5.39
N ALA A 105 -8.97 3.92 4.84
CA ALA A 105 -7.65 3.29 4.62
C ALA A 105 -7.65 2.08 3.68
N GLN A 106 -8.76 1.78 3.01
CA GLN A 106 -8.87 0.71 2.02
C GLN A 106 -8.34 1.20 0.67
N LEU A 107 -7.57 0.36 -0.03
CA LEU A 107 -7.13 0.65 -1.38
C LEU A 107 -8.32 0.65 -2.35
N ASP A 108 -8.34 1.67 -3.20
CA ASP A 108 -9.32 1.77 -4.29
C ASP A 108 -8.95 0.81 -5.42
N VAL A 109 -9.94 0.27 -6.10
CA VAL A 109 -9.78 -0.56 -7.31
C VAL A 109 -8.95 0.12 -8.40
N ARG A 110 -8.96 1.45 -8.43
CA ARG A 110 -8.15 2.27 -9.35
C ARG A 110 -6.67 2.36 -8.96
N SER A 111 -6.29 1.87 -7.78
CA SER A 111 -4.88 1.77 -7.44
C SER A 111 -4.17 0.82 -8.39
N PRO A 112 -2.93 1.12 -8.80
CA PRO A 112 -2.16 0.24 -9.67
C PRO A 112 -2.08 -1.19 -9.12
N SER A 113 -2.18 -2.19 -9.99
CA SER A 113 -2.09 -3.61 -9.61
C SER A 113 -0.81 -3.92 -8.85
N ALA A 114 0.32 -3.32 -9.26
CA ALA A 114 1.60 -3.46 -8.58
C ALA A 114 1.58 -3.05 -7.10
N ILE A 115 0.64 -2.19 -6.68
CA ILE A 115 0.42 -1.85 -5.27
C ILE A 115 -0.61 -2.79 -4.64
N ARG A 116 -1.70 -3.09 -5.36
CA ARG A 116 -2.79 -3.93 -4.85
C ARG A 116 -2.35 -5.39 -4.60
N THR A 117 -1.29 -5.84 -5.27
CA THR A 117 -0.72 -7.19 -5.13
C THR A 117 0.70 -7.17 -4.53
N ALA A 118 1.06 -6.09 -3.83
CA ALA A 118 2.42 -5.91 -3.34
C ALA A 118 2.74 -6.72 -2.08
N ALA A 119 1.74 -7.27 -1.39
CA ALA A 119 1.95 -8.09 -0.19
C ALA A 119 2.60 -9.45 -0.52
N SER A 120 3.11 -10.11 0.51
CA SER A 120 3.87 -11.37 0.40
C SER A 120 3.06 -12.52 -0.21
N ASP A 121 1.75 -12.49 -0.06
CA ASP A 121 0.78 -13.45 -0.62
C ASP A 121 0.05 -12.93 -1.87
N GLN A 122 0.57 -11.87 -2.50
CA GLN A 122 -0.04 -11.18 -3.64
C GLN A 122 -1.38 -10.50 -3.32
N GLY A 123 -1.66 -10.29 -2.04
CA GLY A 123 -2.80 -9.53 -1.56
C GLY A 123 -2.48 -8.05 -1.40
N GLU A 124 -3.42 -7.33 -0.82
CA GLU A 124 -3.32 -5.91 -0.51
C GLU A 124 -2.39 -5.68 0.69
N PRO A 125 -1.35 -4.81 0.59
CA PRO A 125 -0.53 -4.46 1.74
C PRO A 125 -1.29 -3.53 2.70
N GLY A 126 -0.96 -3.62 3.99
CA GLY A 126 -1.50 -2.74 5.01
C GLY A 126 -2.50 -3.38 5.96
N ALA A 127 -3.18 -2.55 6.75
CA ALA A 127 -4.05 -2.99 7.84
C ALA A 127 -5.28 -3.81 7.38
N LEU A 128 -5.71 -3.60 6.13
CA LEU A 128 -6.86 -4.30 5.54
C LEU A 128 -6.47 -5.53 4.71
N HIS A 129 -5.21 -5.95 4.80
CA HIS A 129 -4.68 -7.14 4.15
C HIS A 129 -5.59 -8.39 4.29
N HIS A 130 -6.19 -8.58 5.47
CA HIS A 130 -7.07 -9.72 5.74
C HIS A 130 -8.35 -9.75 4.89
N LEU A 131 -8.73 -8.63 4.29
CA LEU A 131 -9.89 -8.56 3.40
C LEU A 131 -9.61 -9.18 2.03
N GLN A 132 -8.35 -9.22 1.61
CA GLN A 132 -7.90 -9.73 0.31
C GLN A 132 -8.74 -9.18 -0.85
N GLN A 133 -8.94 -7.88 -0.87
CA GLN A 133 -9.87 -7.21 -1.79
C GLN A 133 -9.54 -7.47 -3.26
N ALA A 134 -8.25 -7.46 -3.62
CA ALA A 134 -7.80 -7.75 -4.99
C ALA A 134 -8.21 -9.15 -5.45
N LEU A 135 -8.07 -10.16 -4.59
CA LEU A 135 -8.48 -11.54 -4.89
C LEU A 135 -10.01 -11.67 -4.97
N ARG A 136 -10.74 -10.98 -4.10
CA ARG A 136 -12.22 -10.98 -4.14
C ARG A 136 -12.74 -10.37 -5.43
N GLU A 137 -12.16 -9.27 -5.89
CA GLU A 137 -12.52 -8.63 -7.16
C GLU A 137 -12.20 -9.54 -8.35
N SER A 138 -11.00 -10.16 -8.36
CA SER A 138 -10.63 -11.12 -9.41
C SER A 138 -11.61 -12.27 -9.47
N ASN A 139 -11.90 -12.89 -8.33
CA ASN A 139 -12.86 -13.99 -8.27
C ASN A 139 -14.28 -13.59 -8.74
N LEU A 140 -14.73 -12.37 -8.45
CA LEU A 140 -16.01 -11.88 -8.96
C LEU A 140 -16.01 -11.73 -10.48
N ILE A 141 -14.92 -11.21 -11.04
CA ILE A 141 -14.77 -11.06 -12.50
C ILE A 141 -14.70 -12.43 -13.16
N ASP A 142 -13.90 -13.34 -12.62
CA ASP A 142 -13.72 -14.69 -13.17
C ASP A 142 -15.01 -15.52 -13.10
N SER A 143 -15.82 -15.29 -12.06
CA SER A 143 -17.12 -15.96 -11.89
C SER A 143 -18.23 -15.38 -12.79
N GLN A 144 -17.98 -14.23 -13.40
CA GLN A 144 -18.99 -13.53 -14.18
C GLN A 144 -19.54 -14.40 -15.30
N ASP A 145 -18.68 -15.07 -16.05
CA ASP A 145 -19.05 -15.89 -17.20
C ASP A 145 -19.86 -17.13 -16.81
N GLU A 146 -19.68 -17.59 -15.58
CA GLU A 146 -20.40 -18.77 -15.04
C GLU A 146 -21.82 -18.43 -14.60
N TYR A 147 -22.02 -17.25 -14.00
CA TYR A 147 -23.31 -16.88 -13.38
C TYR A 147 -24.15 -15.92 -14.21
N LEU A 148 -23.55 -15.19 -15.15
CA LEU A 148 -24.28 -14.27 -16.00
C LEU A 148 -24.61 -14.89 -17.35
N ARG A 149 -25.84 -14.62 -17.84
CA ARG A 149 -26.21 -14.93 -19.21
C ARG A 149 -25.40 -14.06 -20.18
N SER A 150 -25.12 -14.58 -21.36
CA SER A 150 -24.29 -13.96 -22.41
C SER A 150 -24.67 -12.54 -22.86
N SER A 151 -25.79 -12.02 -22.40
CA SER A 151 -26.26 -10.64 -22.69
C SER A 151 -26.16 -9.66 -21.51
N LEU A 152 -25.66 -10.13 -20.37
CA LEU A 152 -25.55 -9.33 -19.15
C LEU A 152 -24.09 -9.01 -18.83
N THR A 153 -23.83 -7.80 -18.35
CA THR A 153 -22.50 -7.35 -17.90
C THR A 153 -22.56 -7.01 -16.44
N LEU A 154 -21.57 -7.46 -15.69
CA LEU A 154 -21.40 -7.10 -14.28
C LEU A 154 -20.67 -5.74 -14.20
N ASN A 155 -21.24 -4.79 -13.46
CA ASN A 155 -20.56 -3.58 -13.08
C ASN A 155 -20.36 -3.53 -11.57
N LEU A 156 -19.12 -3.41 -11.14
CA LEU A 156 -18.78 -3.33 -9.73
C LEU A 156 -18.74 -1.85 -9.30
N PHE A 157 -19.59 -1.47 -8.36
CA PHE A 157 -19.59 -0.14 -7.77
C PHE A 157 -19.22 -0.22 -6.30
N VAL A 158 -18.23 0.57 -5.91
CA VAL A 158 -17.88 0.76 -4.50
C VAL A 158 -18.56 2.01 -4.00
N VAL A 159 -19.52 1.85 -3.09
CA VAL A 159 -20.24 2.95 -2.46
C VAL A 159 -19.64 3.21 -1.09
N THR A 160 -19.22 4.46 -0.83
CA THR A 160 -18.62 4.92 0.44
C THR A 160 -19.47 5.98 1.12
#